data_56128a0eb61f8584597b484c583ad4b6
#
_entry.id   56128a0eb61f8584597b484c583ad4b6
#
_cell.length_a   1.000
_cell.length_b   1.000
_cell.length_c   1.000
_cell.angle_alpha   90.00
_cell.angle_beta   90.00
_cell.angle_gamma   90.00
#
_symmetry.space_group_name_H-M   'P 1'
#
loop_
_entity.id
_entity.type
_entity.pdbx_description
1 polymer ?
#
loop_
_entity_poly.entity_id
_entity_poly.type
_entity_poly.pdbx_seq_one_letter_code
_entity_poly.pdbx_strand_id
1 'polypeptide(L)'
;MDKLETIPTCAIARSIHLLGDKWSLLILRDMLFHKKSRFKEFMESKEKIATNILTKRIKNLINADLISLLDPNSTKKSRRYIVTEKGISTLPIIMELYMFSINDIHENVLNEKQLKIKQQILANRKYFESSKMDDYIAFKQGLLNEVKKTKKSNLNCLN
;
A
#
# COMPACT_ATOMS: atom_id res chain seq x y z
N MET A 1 15.68 18.72 23.45
CA MET A 1 16.77 18.40 22.48
C MET A 1 16.33 17.14 21.75
N ASP A 2 15.77 17.32 20.57
CA ASP A 2 15.43 16.18 19.70
C ASP A 2 16.73 15.48 19.31
N LYS A 3 16.87 14.21 19.72
CA LYS A 3 17.91 13.34 19.20
C LYS A 3 17.70 13.29 17.68
N LEU A 4 18.58 13.91 16.92
CA LEU A 4 18.77 13.59 15.51
C LEU A 4 19.07 12.09 15.47
N GLU A 5 18.03 11.28 15.25
CA GLU A 5 18.22 9.86 14.94
C GLU A 5 19.08 9.84 13.67
N THR A 6 20.32 9.44 13.83
CA THR A 6 21.25 9.32 12.70
C THR A 6 20.68 8.29 11.74
N ILE A 7 20.29 8.76 10.56
CA ILE A 7 19.74 7.87 9.52
C ILE A 7 20.81 6.83 9.20
N PRO A 8 20.50 5.51 9.31
CA PRO A 8 21.49 4.47 9.03
C PRO A 8 22.08 4.61 7.64
N THR A 9 23.39 4.47 7.51
CA THR A 9 24.09 4.42 6.21
C THR A 9 23.99 3.07 5.54
N CYS A 10 23.80 1.98 6.29
CA CYS A 10 23.51 0.66 5.76
C CYS A 10 22.11 0.64 5.12
N ALA A 11 22.03 0.26 3.84
CA ALA A 11 20.76 0.21 3.09
C ALA A 11 19.73 -0.71 3.74
N ILE A 12 20.15 -1.86 4.26
CA ILE A 12 19.26 -2.82 4.94
C ILE A 12 18.73 -2.22 6.23
N ALA A 13 19.59 -1.64 7.07
CA ALA A 13 19.16 -0.99 8.31
C ALA A 13 18.18 0.16 8.06
N ARG A 14 18.43 0.94 6.99
CA ARG A 14 17.53 2.01 6.56
C ARG A 14 16.18 1.48 6.10
N SER A 15 16.14 0.40 5.35
CA SER A 15 14.89 -0.23 4.91
C SER A 15 14.11 -0.79 6.10
N ILE A 16 14.78 -1.43 7.06
CA ILE A 16 14.16 -1.91 8.29
C ILE A 16 13.59 -0.75 9.10
N HIS A 17 14.31 0.38 9.19
CA HIS A 17 13.80 1.56 9.88
C HIS A 17 12.50 2.11 9.25
N LEU A 18 12.38 2.07 7.92
CA LEU A 18 11.21 2.55 7.19
C LEU A 18 10.05 1.55 7.18
N LEU A 19 10.35 0.25 7.03
CA LEU A 19 9.37 -0.80 6.73
C LEU A 19 9.30 -1.88 7.81
N GLY A 20 10.19 -1.87 8.80
CA GLY A 20 10.39 -2.98 9.73
C GLY A 20 9.27 -3.21 10.76
N ASP A 21 8.22 -2.39 10.75
CA ASP A 21 7.02 -2.67 11.51
C ASP A 21 5.97 -3.41 10.65
N LYS A 22 5.28 -4.36 11.27
CA LYS A 22 4.30 -5.19 10.55
C LYS A 22 3.18 -4.39 9.87
N TRP A 23 2.78 -3.27 10.45
CA TRP A 23 1.62 -2.52 9.96
C TRP A 23 1.93 -1.72 8.70
N SER A 24 3.14 -1.17 8.57
CA SER A 24 3.57 -0.45 7.36
C SER A 24 3.54 -1.37 6.14
N LEU A 25 4.10 -2.59 6.26
CA LEU A 25 4.08 -3.58 5.19
C LEU A 25 2.67 -4.08 4.88
N LEU A 26 1.82 -4.31 5.90
CA LEU A 26 0.45 -4.73 5.69
C LEU A 26 -0.42 -3.66 5.02
N ILE A 27 -0.22 -2.38 5.35
CA ILE A 27 -0.91 -1.26 4.68
C ILE A 27 -0.49 -1.19 3.22
N LEU A 28 0.82 -1.25 2.93
CA LEU A 28 1.33 -1.24 1.55
C LEU A 28 0.82 -2.46 0.76
N ARG A 29 0.80 -3.66 1.35
CA ARG A 29 0.17 -4.84 0.76
C ARG A 29 -1.29 -4.57 0.40
N ASP A 30 -2.06 -4.05 1.33
CA ASP A 30 -3.49 -3.78 1.12
C ASP A 30 -3.73 -2.75 0.02
N MET A 31 -2.87 -1.75 -0.09
CA MET A 31 -2.95 -0.77 -1.18
C MET A 31 -2.58 -1.40 -2.53
N LEU A 32 -1.46 -2.11 -2.62
CA LEU A 32 -0.92 -2.64 -3.88
C LEU A 32 -1.73 -3.84 -4.41
N PHE A 33 -2.12 -4.76 -3.53
CA PHE A 33 -2.79 -6.01 -3.93
C PHE A 33 -4.32 -5.93 -3.87
N HIS A 34 -4.85 -5.17 -2.91
CA HIS A 34 -6.30 -5.08 -2.67
C HIS A 34 -6.89 -3.72 -3.06
N LYS A 35 -6.06 -2.81 -3.61
CA LYS A 35 -6.49 -1.49 -4.10
C LYS A 35 -7.22 -0.65 -3.04
N LYS A 36 -6.91 -0.89 -1.75
CA LYS A 36 -7.45 -0.09 -0.65
C LYS A 36 -6.85 1.32 -0.69
N SER A 37 -7.69 2.31 -0.50
CA SER A 37 -7.30 3.73 -0.58
C SER A 37 -7.87 4.58 0.55
N ARG A 38 -8.82 4.06 1.35
CA ARG A 38 -9.51 4.79 2.40
C ARG A 38 -9.16 4.27 3.77
N PHE A 39 -9.13 5.15 4.76
CA PHE A 39 -8.86 4.80 6.15
C PHE A 39 -9.77 3.65 6.65
N LYS A 40 -11.07 3.73 6.35
CA LYS A 40 -12.03 2.69 6.74
C LYS A 40 -11.70 1.32 6.14
N GLU A 41 -11.26 1.29 4.88
CA GLU A 41 -10.90 0.02 4.21
C GLU A 41 -9.73 -0.68 4.88
N PHE A 42 -8.75 0.08 5.42
CA PHE A 42 -7.64 -0.48 6.20
C PHE A 42 -8.11 -1.03 7.54
N MET A 43 -9.07 -0.37 8.20
CA MET A 43 -9.65 -0.86 9.46
C MET A 43 -10.39 -2.18 9.30
N GLU A 44 -10.95 -2.44 8.12
CA GLU A 44 -11.67 -3.67 7.76
C GLU A 44 -10.75 -4.84 7.39
N SER A 45 -9.42 -4.64 7.42
CA SER A 45 -8.44 -5.69 7.17
C SER A 45 -8.52 -6.79 8.23
N LYS A 46 -8.27 -8.04 7.83
CA LYS A 46 -8.37 -9.23 8.71
C LYS A 46 -7.48 -9.11 9.95
N GLU A 47 -6.37 -8.42 9.84
CA GLU A 47 -5.39 -8.22 10.91
C GLU A 47 -5.86 -7.25 12.00
N LYS A 48 -6.97 -6.53 11.77
CA LYS A 48 -7.64 -5.64 12.74
C LYS A 48 -6.70 -4.64 13.40
N ILE A 49 -6.15 -3.73 12.62
CA ILE A 49 -5.29 -2.66 13.14
C ILE A 49 -6.09 -1.69 14.02
N ALA A 50 -5.56 -1.32 15.17
CA ALA A 50 -6.18 -0.29 16.02
C ALA A 50 -6.08 1.10 15.36
N THR A 51 -7.11 1.93 15.53
CA THR A 51 -7.26 3.26 14.89
C THR A 51 -6.06 4.17 15.16
N ASN A 52 -5.57 4.22 16.40
CA ASN A 52 -4.42 5.03 16.78
C ASN A 52 -3.13 4.57 16.07
N ILE A 53 -2.94 3.26 15.95
CA ILE A 53 -1.80 2.66 15.25
C ILE A 53 -1.89 2.98 13.77
N LEU A 54 -3.04 2.76 13.13
CA LEU A 54 -3.26 3.08 11.72
C LEU A 54 -2.97 4.54 11.42
N THR A 55 -3.49 5.46 12.24
CA THR A 55 -3.25 6.90 12.09
C THR A 55 -1.76 7.23 12.12
N LYS A 56 -1.03 6.68 13.10
CA LYS A 56 0.42 6.88 13.22
C LYS A 56 1.17 6.30 12.01
N ARG A 57 0.80 5.10 11.55
CA ARG A 57 1.49 4.44 10.43
C ARG A 57 1.24 5.14 9.10
N ILE A 58 0.02 5.58 8.83
CA ILE A 58 -0.28 6.38 7.63
C ILE A 58 0.56 7.66 7.63
N LYS A 59 0.66 8.37 8.76
CA LYS A 59 1.50 9.56 8.87
C LYS A 59 2.98 9.24 8.58
N ASN A 60 3.49 8.16 9.14
CA ASN A 60 4.88 7.74 8.92
C ASN A 60 5.14 7.36 7.45
N LEU A 61 4.21 6.66 6.81
CA LEU A 61 4.31 6.28 5.38
C LEU A 61 4.28 7.52 4.47
N ILE A 62 3.49 8.54 4.81
CA ILE A 62 3.48 9.82 4.09
C ILE A 62 4.82 10.54 4.28
N ASN A 63 5.32 10.64 5.51
CA ASN A 63 6.60 11.30 5.80
C ASN A 63 7.80 10.60 5.13
N ALA A 64 7.70 9.27 4.94
CA ALA A 64 8.70 8.47 4.25
C ALA A 64 8.56 8.52 2.72
N ASP A 65 7.57 9.26 2.19
CA ASP A 65 7.24 9.34 0.77
C ASP A 65 6.91 7.98 0.13
N LEU A 66 6.29 7.09 0.90
CA LEU A 66 5.82 5.78 0.39
C LEU A 66 4.36 5.84 -0.07
N ILE A 67 3.56 6.69 0.57
CA ILE A 67 2.19 7.00 0.16
C ILE A 67 1.94 8.50 0.17
N SER A 68 0.93 8.95 -0.52
CA SER A 68 0.49 10.35 -0.50
C SER A 68 -1.03 10.45 -0.46
N LEU A 69 -1.53 11.64 -0.14
CA LEU A 69 -2.95 11.97 -0.33
C LEU A 69 -3.26 12.05 -1.82
N LEU A 70 -4.37 11.44 -2.24
CA LEU A 70 -4.87 11.56 -3.62
C LEU A 70 -5.24 13.02 -3.95
N ASP A 71 -5.90 13.70 -3.01
CA ASP A 71 -6.21 15.11 -3.07
C ASP A 71 -5.89 15.76 -1.72
N PRO A 72 -4.86 16.65 -1.67
CA PRO A 72 -4.48 17.36 -0.44
C PRO A 72 -5.61 18.19 0.18
N ASN A 73 -6.57 18.65 -0.65
CA ASN A 73 -7.69 19.48 -0.22
C ASN A 73 -8.90 18.66 0.25
N SER A 74 -8.79 17.32 0.25
CA SER A 74 -9.88 16.45 0.68
C SER A 74 -10.16 16.54 2.17
N THR A 75 -11.44 16.49 2.55
CA THR A 75 -11.86 16.40 3.96
C THR A 75 -11.45 15.04 4.55
N LYS A 76 -11.37 14.93 5.87
CA LYS A 76 -11.08 13.65 6.54
C LYS A 76 -12.02 12.53 6.07
N LYS A 77 -13.29 12.82 5.83
CA LYS A 77 -14.31 11.84 5.42
C LYS A 77 -14.13 11.35 3.99
N SER A 78 -13.68 12.22 3.08
CA SER A 78 -13.50 11.90 1.65
C SER A 78 -12.06 11.48 1.30
N ARG A 79 -11.14 11.55 2.27
CA ARG A 79 -9.72 11.32 2.08
C ARG A 79 -9.41 9.93 1.52
N ARG A 80 -8.58 9.93 0.46
CA ARG A 80 -8.00 8.73 -0.12
C ARG A 80 -6.47 8.85 -0.16
N TYR A 81 -5.81 7.71 -0.09
CA TYR A 81 -4.35 7.57 -0.15
C TYR A 81 -3.96 6.80 -1.40
N ILE A 82 -2.84 7.16 -1.99
CA ILE A 82 -2.23 6.46 -3.13
C ILE A 82 -0.77 6.15 -2.82
N VAL A 83 -0.28 5.06 -3.38
CA VAL A 83 1.14 4.68 -3.28
C VAL A 83 1.95 5.53 -4.26
N THR A 84 3.07 6.07 -3.79
CA THR A 84 4.03 6.82 -4.63
C THR A 84 4.88 5.86 -5.48
N GLU A 85 5.72 6.38 -6.38
CA GLU A 85 6.69 5.56 -7.12
C GLU A 85 7.64 4.81 -6.18
N LYS A 86 8.13 5.50 -5.14
CA LYS A 86 8.94 4.90 -4.09
C LYS A 86 8.18 3.82 -3.33
N GLY A 87 6.90 4.03 -3.06
CA GLY A 87 6.06 3.02 -2.41
C GLY A 87 5.81 1.80 -3.31
N ILE A 88 5.62 1.98 -4.62
CA ILE A 88 5.47 0.88 -5.58
C ILE A 88 6.71 -0.02 -5.58
N SER A 89 7.91 0.53 -5.39
CA SER A 89 9.14 -0.25 -5.31
C SER A 89 9.21 -1.18 -4.10
N THR A 90 8.26 -1.12 -3.15
CA THR A 90 8.13 -2.10 -2.06
C THR A 90 7.44 -3.40 -2.48
N LEU A 91 6.82 -3.45 -3.66
CA LEU A 91 6.12 -4.65 -4.14
C LEU A 91 7.02 -5.90 -4.18
N PRO A 92 8.25 -5.86 -4.73
CA PRO A 92 9.17 -7.00 -4.69
C PRO A 92 9.50 -7.44 -3.25
N ILE A 93 9.62 -6.51 -2.30
CA ILE A 93 9.89 -6.84 -0.90
C ILE A 93 8.71 -7.62 -0.30
N ILE A 94 7.48 -7.19 -0.57
CA ILE A 94 6.27 -7.89 -0.13
C ILE A 94 6.19 -9.29 -0.77
N MET A 95 6.61 -9.41 -2.03
CA MET A 95 6.66 -10.71 -2.71
C MET A 95 7.70 -11.64 -2.09
N GLU A 96 8.88 -11.14 -1.66
CA GLU A 96 9.86 -11.95 -0.94
C GLU A 96 9.30 -12.44 0.40
N LEU A 97 8.59 -11.59 1.14
CA LEU A 97 7.93 -12.01 2.38
C LEU A 97 6.86 -13.08 2.13
N TYR A 98 6.12 -12.98 1.03
CA TYR A 98 5.18 -14.00 0.62
C TYR A 98 5.89 -15.33 0.34
N MET A 99 6.96 -15.30 -0.48
CA MET A 99 7.72 -16.49 -0.85
C MET A 99 8.41 -17.14 0.36
N PHE A 100 8.87 -16.33 1.31
CA PHE A 100 9.49 -16.82 2.55
C PHE A 100 8.54 -17.70 3.38
N SER A 101 7.24 -17.35 3.41
CA SER A 101 6.29 -18.00 4.33
C SER A 101 5.33 -18.98 3.64
N ILE A 102 5.11 -18.87 2.31
CA ILE A 102 4.01 -19.62 1.67
C ILE A 102 4.16 -21.13 1.75
N ASN A 103 5.40 -21.63 1.79
CA ASN A 103 5.66 -23.07 1.87
C ASN A 103 5.42 -23.65 3.27
N ASP A 104 5.40 -22.80 4.30
CA ASP A 104 5.13 -23.20 5.69
C ASP A 104 3.61 -23.23 5.99
N ILE A 105 2.78 -22.78 5.04
CA ILE A 105 1.33 -22.75 5.18
C ILE A 105 0.74 -23.96 4.50
N HIS A 106 0.10 -24.85 5.27
CA HIS A 106 -0.62 -25.99 4.73
C HIS A 106 -1.73 -25.56 3.78
N GLU A 107 -1.85 -26.22 2.63
CA GLU A 107 -2.83 -25.85 1.60
C GLU A 107 -4.28 -26.01 2.06
N ASN A 108 -4.55 -26.92 3.01
CA ASN A 108 -5.89 -27.14 3.56
C ASN A 108 -6.43 -25.94 4.38
N VAL A 109 -5.58 -24.99 4.79
CA VAL A 109 -6.03 -23.75 5.47
C VAL A 109 -6.19 -22.56 4.50
N LEU A 110 -5.79 -22.75 3.23
CA LEU A 110 -5.94 -21.75 2.18
C LEU A 110 -7.30 -21.88 1.52
N ASN A 111 -7.99 -20.76 1.30
CA ASN A 111 -9.19 -20.76 0.47
C ASN A 111 -8.82 -20.82 -1.03
N GLU A 112 -9.81 -21.10 -1.88
CA GLU A 112 -9.63 -21.24 -3.34
C GLU A 112 -8.90 -20.04 -3.98
N LYS A 113 -9.22 -18.81 -3.55
CA LYS A 113 -8.58 -17.60 -4.05
C LYS A 113 -7.10 -17.57 -3.67
N GLN A 114 -6.76 -17.96 -2.46
CA GLN A 114 -5.38 -18.00 -1.98
C GLN A 114 -4.58 -19.11 -2.68
N LEU A 115 -5.18 -20.27 -2.90
CA LEU A 115 -4.57 -21.36 -3.68
C LEU A 115 -4.28 -20.93 -5.11
N LYS A 116 -5.23 -20.27 -5.77
CA LYS A 116 -5.04 -19.75 -7.12
C LYS A 116 -3.90 -18.72 -7.19
N ILE A 117 -3.82 -17.82 -6.24
CA ILE A 117 -2.72 -16.84 -6.14
C ILE A 117 -1.38 -17.55 -5.95
N LYS A 118 -1.30 -18.54 -5.05
CA LYS A 118 -0.10 -19.36 -4.84
C LYS A 118 0.35 -20.02 -6.15
N GLN A 119 -0.56 -20.66 -6.87
CA GLN A 119 -0.26 -21.30 -8.15
C GLN A 119 0.24 -20.31 -9.20
N GLN A 120 -0.38 -19.15 -9.32
CA GLN A 120 0.03 -18.09 -10.26
C GLN A 120 1.45 -17.57 -9.96
N ILE A 121 1.75 -17.34 -8.68
CA ILE A 121 3.09 -16.87 -8.26
C ILE A 121 4.14 -17.93 -8.53
N LEU A 122 3.89 -19.20 -8.16
CA LEU A 122 4.83 -20.28 -8.38
C LEU A 122 5.04 -20.60 -9.86
N ALA A 123 4.02 -20.41 -10.70
CA ALA A 123 4.14 -20.62 -12.14
C ALA A 123 5.01 -19.57 -12.83
N ASN A 124 4.83 -18.28 -12.52
CA ASN A 124 5.65 -17.20 -13.06
C ASN A 124 5.60 -15.95 -12.16
N ARG A 125 6.49 -15.90 -11.20
CA ARG A 125 6.59 -14.81 -10.24
C ARG A 125 6.78 -13.44 -10.89
N LYS A 126 7.70 -13.31 -11.85
CA LYS A 126 7.98 -12.03 -12.52
C LYS A 126 6.75 -11.48 -13.24
N TYR A 127 6.03 -12.35 -13.93
CA TYR A 127 4.78 -11.98 -14.59
C TYR A 127 3.73 -11.55 -13.57
N PHE A 128 3.60 -12.28 -12.47
CA PHE A 128 2.65 -11.91 -11.41
C PHE A 128 2.97 -10.55 -10.80
N GLU A 129 4.24 -10.27 -10.48
CA GLU A 129 4.67 -8.97 -9.97
C GLU A 129 4.38 -7.84 -10.95
N SER A 130 4.75 -8.00 -12.23
CA SER A 130 4.48 -7.01 -13.28
C SER A 130 2.99 -6.75 -13.42
N SER A 131 2.18 -7.80 -13.50
CA SER A 131 0.73 -7.69 -13.58
C SER A 131 0.13 -6.94 -12.40
N LYS A 132 0.61 -7.18 -11.17
CA LYS A 132 0.14 -6.47 -9.98
C LYS A 132 0.55 -4.99 -9.99
N MET A 133 1.73 -4.70 -10.46
CA MET A 133 2.20 -3.32 -10.64
C MET A 133 1.32 -2.57 -11.65
N ASP A 134 1.09 -3.15 -12.82
CA ASP A 134 0.26 -2.57 -13.88
C ASP A 134 -1.18 -2.36 -13.41
N ASP A 135 -1.76 -3.36 -12.73
CA ASP A 135 -3.09 -3.29 -12.10
C ASP A 135 -3.21 -2.13 -11.13
N TYR A 136 -2.16 -1.90 -10.32
CA TYR A 136 -2.16 -0.82 -9.36
C TYR A 136 -2.00 0.55 -10.04
N ILE A 137 -1.12 0.66 -11.02
CA ILE A 137 -0.90 1.90 -11.79
C ILE A 137 -2.20 2.30 -12.49
N ALA A 138 -2.90 1.37 -13.13
CA ALA A 138 -4.19 1.62 -13.77
C ALA A 138 -5.25 2.09 -12.76
N PHE A 139 -5.33 1.45 -11.59
CA PHE A 139 -6.22 1.87 -10.51
C PHE A 139 -5.90 3.29 -10.01
N LYS A 140 -4.62 3.59 -9.75
CA LYS A 140 -4.16 4.93 -9.33
C LYS A 140 -4.53 5.99 -10.36
N GLN A 141 -4.32 5.70 -11.64
CA GLN A 141 -4.66 6.62 -12.73
C GLN A 141 -6.17 6.88 -12.81
N GLY A 142 -6.99 5.85 -12.60
CA GLY A 142 -8.44 5.98 -12.50
C GLY A 142 -8.86 6.97 -11.41
N LEU A 143 -8.30 6.82 -10.20
CA LEU A 143 -8.56 7.73 -9.07
C LEU A 143 -8.15 9.18 -9.37
N LEU A 144 -6.98 9.38 -9.99
CA LEU A 144 -6.49 10.71 -10.36
C LEU A 144 -7.41 11.38 -11.40
N ASN A 145 -7.94 10.61 -12.35
CA ASN A 145 -8.87 11.11 -13.35
C ASN A 145 -10.24 11.48 -12.73
N GLU A 146 -10.73 10.72 -11.74
CA GLU A 146 -11.94 11.09 -10.98
C GLU A 146 -11.81 12.46 -10.31
N VAL A 147 -10.68 12.71 -9.62
CA VAL A 147 -10.42 13.98 -8.95
C VAL A 147 -10.38 15.14 -9.96
N LYS A 148 -9.72 14.95 -11.12
CA LYS A 148 -9.67 15.97 -12.18
C LYS A 148 -11.05 16.31 -12.71
N LYS A 149 -11.90 15.31 -12.96
CA LYS A 149 -13.30 15.51 -13.44
C LYS A 149 -14.12 16.28 -12.42
N THR A 150 -14.05 15.91 -11.13
CA THR A 150 -14.79 16.60 -10.06
C THR A 150 -14.38 18.06 -9.93
N LYS A 151 -13.09 18.38 -10.00
CA LYS A 151 -12.59 19.76 -9.95
C LYS A 151 -13.05 20.58 -11.15
N LYS A 152 -13.08 19.99 -12.34
CA LYS A 152 -13.56 20.66 -13.56
C LYS A 152 -15.08 20.95 -13.51
N SER A 153 -15.87 20.03 -13.00
CA SER A 153 -17.32 20.22 -12.83
C SER A 153 -17.63 21.34 -11.83
N ASN A 154 -16.90 21.42 -10.72
CA ASN A 154 -17.10 22.48 -9.71
C ASN A 154 -16.71 23.86 -10.24
N LEU A 155 -15.71 23.97 -11.11
CA LEU A 155 -15.33 25.23 -11.75
C LEU A 155 -16.40 25.73 -12.76
N ASN A 156 -17.05 24.81 -13.47
CA ASN A 156 -18.10 25.15 -14.45
C ASN A 156 -19.44 25.52 -13.78
N CYS A 157 -19.64 25.21 -12.51
CA CYS A 157 -20.84 25.61 -11.76
C CYS A 157 -20.72 27.00 -11.10
N LEU A 158 -19.54 27.64 -11.18
CA LEU A 158 -19.26 28.95 -10.57
C LEU A 158 -19.22 30.09 -11.62
N ASN A 159 -19.42 29.76 -12.88
CA ASN A 159 -19.60 30.69 -14.00
C ASN A 159 -21.02 30.64 -14.53
#